data_2fa1de281f34cef89a1620a625be9b3d
#
_entry.id   2fa1de281f34cef89a1620a625be9b3d
#
_cell.length_a   1.000
_cell.length_b   1.000
_cell.length_c   1.000
_cell.angle_alpha   90.00
_cell.angle_beta   90.00
_cell.angle_gamma   90.00
#
_symmetry.space_group_name_H-M   'P 1'
#
loop_
_entity.id
_entity.type
_entity.pdbx_description
1 polymer ?
#
loop_
_entity_poly.entity_id
_entity_poly.type
_entity_poly.pdbx_seq_one_letter_code
_entity_poly.pdbx_strand_id
1 'polypeptide(L)'
;MRDAARLLFGRRARLRWIHLILGGALAMPYVLAGELVLGQATGAILGPMPLAPFAVGLPVAAVTSLFPLTRPLEAGAVRWLCGIDDDRLAYGPARGRGEKARTALWFTLHLGLGGIVAGMTLAVPPFGALLIVLPFVVALGDSRLGLPEVFGEPWALALSPVAGVAVLLALAGCAAGSGALLARWAPVLLGPGPEDRLAAAEARAADLAVRNRLARELHDSVGHALSAVMLQASAARRVLDADPEFAREALAAIEDTTRRTVGELDAVLGVLRDGDAPGTAPAPTLESDLDGLLRRTRAGGASVTATVGTGVGTLPPLVSREAYRIVQEGLSNALRHAGDRTAVDLRLGIADGHLEITVTNPLGDAPGTGARPGGGHGLRGIADRARLLGGTARAGADEGLWRLHVRLPMKGPA
;
A
#
# COMPACT_ATOMS: atom_id res chain seq x y z
N MET A 1 -34.63 11.78 14.75
CA MET A 1 -33.73 12.82 15.25
C MET A 1 -32.26 12.41 15.24
N ARG A 2 -31.88 11.22 15.72
CA ARG A 2 -30.46 10.76 15.75
C ARG A 2 -29.82 10.67 14.36
N ASP A 3 -30.55 10.26 13.35
CA ASP A 3 -30.02 10.11 11.97
C ASP A 3 -29.83 11.46 11.28
N ALA A 4 -30.74 12.40 11.48
CA ALA A 4 -30.58 13.78 10.98
C ALA A 4 -29.36 14.49 11.60
N ALA A 5 -29.17 14.31 12.93
CA ALA A 5 -28.00 14.85 13.61
C ALA A 5 -26.68 14.22 13.10
N ARG A 6 -26.67 12.92 12.81
CA ARG A 6 -25.50 12.24 12.21
C ARG A 6 -25.23 12.72 10.79
N LEU A 7 -26.25 12.98 9.98
CA LEU A 7 -26.10 13.51 8.62
C LEU A 7 -25.49 14.92 8.63
N LEU A 8 -25.86 15.78 9.58
CA LEU A 8 -25.39 17.16 9.67
C LEU A 8 -24.05 17.31 10.41
N PHE A 9 -23.83 16.55 11.48
CA PHE A 9 -22.72 16.74 12.42
C PHE A 9 -21.84 15.49 12.60
N GLY A 10 -22.13 14.39 11.88
CA GLY A 10 -21.33 13.16 11.92
C GLY A 10 -19.89 13.39 11.41
N ARG A 11 -18.99 12.45 11.74
CA ARG A 11 -17.57 12.51 11.34
C ARG A 11 -17.41 12.78 9.84
N ARG A 12 -18.18 12.10 8.99
CA ARG A 12 -18.13 12.28 7.53
C ARG A 12 -18.57 13.67 7.09
N ALA A 13 -19.64 14.22 7.69
CA ALA A 13 -20.12 15.57 7.38
C ALA A 13 -19.07 16.63 7.76
N ARG A 14 -18.46 16.50 8.93
CA ARG A 14 -17.41 17.42 9.39
C ARG A 14 -16.15 17.36 8.49
N LEU A 15 -15.70 16.18 8.09
CA LEU A 15 -14.55 16.05 7.20
C LEU A 15 -14.82 16.65 5.82
N ARG A 16 -16.03 16.44 5.27
CA ARG A 16 -16.45 17.07 4.02
C ARG A 16 -16.58 18.60 4.15
N TRP A 17 -17.02 19.09 5.30
CA TRP A 17 -17.03 20.53 5.57
C TRP A 17 -15.61 21.11 5.59
N ILE A 18 -14.67 20.42 6.24
CA ILE A 18 -13.23 20.79 6.20
C ILE A 18 -12.73 20.81 4.75
N HIS A 19 -13.08 19.84 3.93
CA HIS A 19 -12.73 19.83 2.51
C HIS A 19 -13.25 21.07 1.77
N LEU A 20 -14.50 21.45 2.00
CA LEU A 20 -15.08 22.69 1.42
C LEU A 20 -14.35 23.95 1.90
N ILE A 21 -13.99 24.04 3.18
CA ILE A 21 -13.21 25.16 3.72
C ILE A 21 -11.83 25.25 3.05
N LEU A 22 -11.18 24.13 2.83
CA LEU A 22 -9.91 24.09 2.08
C LEU A 22 -10.09 24.59 0.64
N GLY A 23 -11.17 24.20 -0.04
CA GLY A 23 -11.53 24.75 -1.35
C GLY A 23 -11.72 26.27 -1.32
N GLY A 24 -12.34 26.79 -0.27
CA GLY A 24 -12.50 28.24 -0.05
C GLY A 24 -11.15 28.94 0.17
N ALA A 25 -10.26 28.35 0.96
CA ALA A 25 -8.91 28.88 1.17
C ALA A 25 -8.10 28.89 -0.13
N LEU A 26 -8.18 27.83 -0.92
CA LEU A 26 -7.54 27.74 -2.24
C LEU A 26 -8.15 28.71 -3.26
N ALA A 27 -9.39 29.15 -3.07
CA ALA A 27 -10.04 30.13 -3.95
C ALA A 27 -9.51 31.58 -3.77
N MET A 28 -8.92 31.91 -2.62
CA MET A 28 -8.51 33.31 -2.31
C MET A 28 -7.56 33.94 -3.32
N PRO A 29 -6.48 33.26 -3.81
CA PRO A 29 -5.61 33.84 -4.84
C PRO A 29 -6.39 34.22 -6.12
N TYR A 30 -7.39 33.41 -6.48
CA TYR A 30 -8.19 33.61 -7.68
C TYR A 30 -9.21 34.77 -7.48
N VAL A 31 -9.74 34.93 -6.28
CA VAL A 31 -10.57 36.10 -5.93
C VAL A 31 -9.75 37.38 -6.06
N LEU A 32 -8.52 37.39 -5.52
CA LEU A 32 -7.61 38.53 -5.65
C LEU A 32 -7.25 38.83 -7.12
N ALA A 33 -7.02 37.77 -7.92
CA ALA A 33 -6.81 37.94 -9.36
C ALA A 33 -8.06 38.54 -10.05
N GLY A 34 -9.25 38.09 -9.66
CA GLY A 34 -10.52 38.63 -10.15
C GLY A 34 -10.73 40.09 -9.76
N GLU A 35 -10.38 40.45 -8.53
CA GLU A 35 -10.40 41.88 -8.08
C GLU A 35 -9.47 42.75 -8.92
N LEU A 36 -8.25 42.29 -9.18
CA LEU A 36 -7.29 42.99 -10.00
C LEU A 36 -7.82 43.26 -11.40
N VAL A 37 -8.42 42.23 -12.03
CA VAL A 37 -9.02 42.35 -13.38
C VAL A 37 -10.20 43.32 -13.39
N LEU A 38 -11.11 43.22 -12.42
CA LEU A 38 -12.27 44.09 -12.30
C LEU A 38 -11.88 45.51 -11.92
N GLY A 39 -10.94 45.70 -10.99
CA GLY A 39 -10.42 46.98 -10.58
C GLY A 39 -9.79 47.75 -11.74
N GLN A 40 -9.06 47.10 -12.63
CA GLN A 40 -8.55 47.71 -13.85
C GLN A 40 -9.66 48.07 -14.86
N ALA A 41 -10.72 47.26 -14.94
CA ALA A 41 -11.82 47.49 -15.86
C ALA A 41 -12.79 48.58 -15.37
N THR A 42 -12.98 48.73 -14.06
CA THR A 42 -14.00 49.62 -13.47
C THR A 42 -13.41 50.84 -12.75
N GLY A 43 -12.11 50.90 -12.55
CA GLY A 43 -11.43 51.92 -11.78
C GLY A 43 -11.72 51.87 -10.27
N ALA A 44 -12.43 50.88 -9.78
CA ALA A 44 -12.79 50.69 -8.38
C ALA A 44 -12.11 49.46 -7.80
N ILE A 45 -11.32 49.66 -6.75
CA ILE A 45 -10.78 48.55 -5.93
C ILE A 45 -11.81 48.31 -4.80
N LEU A 46 -12.25 47.04 -4.63
CA LEU A 46 -13.30 46.64 -3.68
C LEU A 46 -14.70 47.21 -4.02
N GLY A 47 -15.31 46.68 -5.09
CA GLY A 47 -16.70 46.99 -5.43
C GLY A 47 -17.70 46.36 -4.43
N PRO A 48 -18.95 46.85 -4.41
CA PRO A 48 -19.98 46.43 -3.46
C PRO A 48 -20.47 44.97 -3.66
N MET A 49 -20.04 44.31 -4.71
CA MET A 49 -20.44 42.91 -5.01
C MET A 49 -19.26 41.93 -4.89
N PRO A 50 -19.08 41.29 -3.74
CA PRO A 50 -17.95 40.34 -3.52
C PRO A 50 -18.01 39.08 -4.38
N LEU A 51 -19.14 38.80 -5.03
CA LEU A 51 -19.29 37.62 -5.91
C LEU A 51 -18.73 37.83 -7.31
N ALA A 52 -18.59 39.06 -7.80
CA ALA A 52 -18.08 39.34 -9.15
C ALA A 52 -16.59 38.97 -9.29
N PRO A 53 -15.66 39.37 -8.40
CA PRO A 53 -14.28 38.97 -8.41
C PRO A 53 -14.12 37.44 -8.33
N PHE A 54 -14.92 36.80 -7.48
CA PHE A 54 -14.94 35.36 -7.34
C PHE A 54 -15.31 34.66 -8.67
N ALA A 55 -16.37 35.12 -9.33
CA ALA A 55 -16.81 34.59 -10.62
C ALA A 55 -15.76 34.78 -11.72
N VAL A 56 -15.07 35.93 -11.74
CA VAL A 56 -13.97 36.20 -12.70
C VAL A 56 -12.73 35.37 -12.40
N GLY A 57 -12.46 35.02 -11.15
CA GLY A 57 -11.32 34.19 -10.76
C GLY A 57 -11.50 32.71 -11.10
N LEU A 58 -12.71 32.17 -11.19
CA LEU A 58 -12.95 30.76 -11.46
C LEU A 58 -12.40 30.26 -12.81
N PRO A 59 -12.49 30.96 -13.94
CA PRO A 59 -11.85 30.60 -15.18
C PRO A 59 -10.31 30.48 -15.05
N VAL A 60 -9.68 31.35 -14.27
CA VAL A 60 -8.23 31.30 -14.02
C VAL A 60 -7.91 30.02 -13.21
N ALA A 61 -8.73 29.70 -12.24
CA ALA A 61 -8.60 28.43 -11.49
C ALA A 61 -8.72 27.21 -12.42
N ALA A 62 -9.66 27.22 -13.37
CA ALA A 62 -9.81 26.17 -14.37
C ALA A 62 -8.53 25.96 -15.20
N VAL A 63 -7.89 27.05 -15.61
CA VAL A 63 -6.62 26.98 -16.38
C VAL A 63 -5.47 26.45 -15.52
N THR A 64 -5.33 26.95 -14.29
CA THR A 64 -4.26 26.48 -13.37
C THR A 64 -4.44 25.02 -12.95
N SER A 65 -5.66 24.51 -12.97
CA SER A 65 -5.94 23.09 -12.69
C SER A 65 -5.34 22.11 -13.70
N LEU A 66 -4.91 22.60 -14.85
CA LEU A 66 -4.21 21.80 -15.86
C LEU A 66 -2.78 21.39 -15.44
N PHE A 67 -2.29 21.95 -14.34
CA PHE A 67 -1.01 21.57 -13.76
C PHE A 67 -1.03 20.08 -13.33
N PRO A 68 0.03 19.30 -13.63
CA PRO A 68 0.00 17.85 -13.47
C PRO A 68 -0.29 17.34 -12.04
N LEU A 69 0.08 18.13 -11.02
CA LEU A 69 -0.11 17.74 -9.61
C LEU A 69 -1.53 18.03 -9.10
N THR A 70 -2.36 18.81 -9.78
CA THR A 70 -3.69 19.19 -9.29
C THR A 70 -4.56 17.95 -9.08
N ARG A 71 -4.66 17.06 -10.07
CA ARG A 71 -5.50 15.86 -9.98
C ARG A 71 -5.07 14.92 -8.84
N PRO A 72 -3.79 14.53 -8.68
CA PRO A 72 -3.38 13.65 -7.59
C PRO A 72 -3.55 14.30 -6.20
N LEU A 73 -3.32 15.60 -6.05
CA LEU A 73 -3.54 16.32 -4.80
C LEU A 73 -5.02 16.35 -4.42
N GLU A 74 -5.90 16.73 -5.36
CA GLU A 74 -7.35 16.74 -5.16
C GLU A 74 -7.89 15.33 -4.88
N ALA A 75 -7.46 14.32 -5.62
CA ALA A 75 -7.85 12.94 -5.37
C ALA A 75 -7.38 12.46 -3.99
N GLY A 76 -6.18 12.84 -3.56
CA GLY A 76 -5.68 12.58 -2.20
C GLY A 76 -6.54 13.24 -1.12
N ALA A 77 -6.87 14.52 -1.27
CA ALA A 77 -7.74 15.24 -0.34
C ALA A 77 -9.13 14.60 -0.23
N VAL A 78 -9.71 14.22 -1.35
CA VAL A 78 -11.02 13.54 -1.42
C VAL A 78 -11.02 12.19 -0.72
N ARG A 79 -9.97 11.38 -0.89
CA ARG A 79 -9.82 10.09 -0.19
C ARG A 79 -9.90 10.27 1.32
N TRP A 80 -9.06 11.15 1.84
CA TRP A 80 -8.94 11.34 3.28
C TRP A 80 -10.14 12.06 3.90
N LEU A 81 -10.66 13.10 3.24
CA LEU A 81 -11.70 13.98 3.80
C LEU A 81 -13.11 13.54 3.41
N CYS A 82 -13.30 12.97 2.21
CA CYS A 82 -14.62 12.51 1.79
C CYS A 82 -14.84 11.00 2.04
N GLY A 83 -13.77 10.24 2.33
CA GLY A 83 -13.84 8.80 2.61
C GLY A 83 -14.26 7.99 1.39
N ILE A 84 -13.67 8.29 0.24
CA ILE A 84 -13.89 7.56 -1.02
C ILE A 84 -12.79 6.53 -1.19
N ASP A 85 -13.16 5.30 -1.57
CA ASP A 85 -12.26 4.18 -1.74
C ASP A 85 -11.22 4.44 -2.84
N ASP A 86 -10.03 3.90 -2.66
CA ASP A 86 -8.87 4.12 -3.51
C ASP A 86 -9.07 3.68 -4.96
N ASP A 87 -9.80 2.59 -5.17
CA ASP A 87 -10.09 2.02 -6.48
C ASP A 87 -11.00 2.91 -7.36
N ARG A 88 -11.70 3.86 -6.74
CA ARG A 88 -12.64 4.77 -7.41
C ARG A 88 -12.02 6.07 -7.88
N LEU A 89 -10.78 6.37 -7.52
CA LEU A 89 -10.07 7.61 -7.85
C LEU A 89 -8.75 7.31 -8.56
N ALA A 90 -8.35 8.17 -9.49
CA ALA A 90 -7.09 8.03 -10.20
C ALA A 90 -5.90 8.51 -9.37
N TYR A 91 -4.76 7.85 -9.52
CA TYR A 91 -3.52 8.19 -8.80
C TYR A 91 -2.59 9.13 -9.57
N GLY A 92 -2.74 9.17 -10.90
CA GLY A 92 -1.82 9.89 -11.78
C GLY A 92 -2.31 11.25 -12.23
N PRO A 93 -1.44 12.04 -12.88
CA PRO A 93 -1.81 13.29 -13.53
C PRO A 93 -2.77 13.05 -14.69
N ALA A 94 -3.59 14.05 -15.00
CA ALA A 94 -4.45 14.02 -16.18
C ALA A 94 -3.63 14.05 -17.47
N ARG A 95 -3.69 13.02 -18.30
CA ARG A 95 -2.93 12.88 -19.54
C ARG A 95 -3.76 13.30 -20.77
N GLY A 96 -4.97 12.76 -20.88
CA GLY A 96 -5.88 13.03 -21.98
C GLY A 96 -6.65 14.36 -21.85
N ARG A 97 -7.15 14.90 -22.97
CA ARG A 97 -7.98 16.12 -22.98
C ARG A 97 -9.23 15.97 -22.11
N GLY A 98 -9.88 14.82 -22.16
CA GLY A 98 -11.08 14.54 -21.37
C GLY A 98 -10.80 14.50 -19.85
N GLU A 99 -9.66 13.99 -19.44
CA GLU A 99 -9.25 13.97 -18.04
C GLU A 99 -8.89 15.37 -17.53
N LYS A 100 -8.19 16.16 -18.34
CA LYS A 100 -7.89 17.55 -18.06
C LYS A 100 -9.16 18.36 -17.90
N ALA A 101 -10.15 18.19 -18.80
CA ALA A 101 -11.44 18.88 -18.70
C ALA A 101 -12.20 18.47 -17.43
N ARG A 102 -12.23 17.17 -17.08
CA ARG A 102 -12.87 16.70 -15.84
C ARG A 102 -12.16 17.22 -14.59
N THR A 103 -10.83 17.27 -14.59
CA THR A 103 -10.05 17.84 -13.49
C THR A 103 -10.30 19.32 -13.34
N ALA A 104 -10.36 20.08 -14.45
CA ALA A 104 -10.68 21.49 -14.45
C ALA A 104 -12.08 21.75 -13.91
N LEU A 105 -13.07 20.97 -14.35
CA LEU A 105 -14.43 21.06 -13.84
C LEU A 105 -14.48 20.74 -12.33
N TRP A 106 -13.80 19.69 -11.89
CA TRP A 106 -13.72 19.34 -10.47
C TRP A 106 -13.13 20.48 -9.64
N PHE A 107 -11.96 20.99 -10.03
CA PHE A 107 -11.25 22.03 -9.30
C PHE A 107 -12.10 23.30 -9.21
N THR A 108 -12.73 23.70 -10.32
CA THR A 108 -13.63 24.86 -10.35
C THR A 108 -14.85 24.66 -9.43
N LEU A 109 -15.47 23.48 -9.44
CA LEU A 109 -16.58 23.15 -8.54
C LEU A 109 -16.15 23.13 -7.07
N HIS A 110 -14.99 22.55 -6.78
CA HIS A 110 -14.45 22.50 -5.41
C HIS A 110 -14.16 23.90 -4.87
N LEU A 111 -13.49 24.73 -5.65
CA LEU A 111 -13.23 26.13 -5.28
C LEU A 111 -14.54 26.96 -5.21
N GLY A 112 -15.43 26.73 -6.18
CA GLY A 112 -16.70 27.43 -6.24
C GLY A 112 -17.60 27.18 -5.03
N LEU A 113 -17.92 25.92 -4.78
CA LEU A 113 -18.73 25.51 -3.63
C LEU A 113 -18.00 25.77 -2.32
N GLY A 114 -16.68 25.47 -2.30
CA GLY A 114 -15.82 25.69 -1.14
C GLY A 114 -15.75 27.16 -0.75
N GLY A 115 -15.58 28.08 -1.71
CA GLY A 115 -15.57 29.54 -1.46
C GLY A 115 -16.86 30.03 -0.87
N ILE A 116 -18.00 29.63 -1.43
CA ILE A 116 -19.33 30.01 -0.92
C ILE A 116 -19.52 29.48 0.52
N VAL A 117 -19.28 28.19 0.74
CA VAL A 117 -19.48 27.59 2.07
C VAL A 117 -18.47 28.12 3.09
N ALA A 118 -17.22 28.38 2.71
CA ALA A 118 -16.23 29.00 3.59
C ALA A 118 -16.65 30.44 3.98
N GLY A 119 -17.11 31.24 3.02
CA GLY A 119 -17.64 32.55 3.29
C GLY A 119 -18.85 32.54 4.23
N MET A 120 -19.81 31.64 3.98
CA MET A 120 -20.94 31.41 4.88
C MET A 120 -20.50 30.95 6.27
N THR A 121 -19.48 30.06 6.36
CA THR A 121 -18.93 29.55 7.63
C THR A 121 -18.29 30.70 8.46
N LEU A 122 -17.77 31.72 7.81
CA LEU A 122 -17.21 32.89 8.49
C LEU A 122 -18.28 33.90 8.92
N ALA A 123 -19.25 34.17 8.04
CA ALA A 123 -20.24 35.24 8.24
C ALA A 123 -21.46 34.79 9.07
N VAL A 124 -21.96 33.58 8.87
CA VAL A 124 -23.24 33.13 9.45
C VAL A 124 -23.18 32.87 10.97
N PRO A 125 -22.13 32.23 11.54
CA PRO A 125 -22.11 31.94 12.96
C PRO A 125 -22.16 33.18 13.87
N PRO A 126 -21.38 34.25 13.64
CA PRO A 126 -21.50 35.48 14.46
C PRO A 126 -22.87 36.12 14.30
N PHE A 127 -23.43 36.14 13.09
CA PHE A 127 -24.79 36.69 12.86
C PHE A 127 -25.88 35.85 13.55
N GLY A 128 -25.80 34.51 13.44
CA GLY A 128 -26.73 33.62 14.13
C GLY A 128 -26.62 33.71 15.65
N ALA A 129 -25.40 33.83 16.18
CA ALA A 129 -25.19 34.07 17.61
C ALA A 129 -25.78 35.41 18.07
N LEU A 130 -25.58 36.48 17.30
CA LEU A 130 -26.18 37.74 17.57
C LEU A 130 -27.72 37.65 17.65
N LEU A 131 -28.37 37.01 16.68
CA LEU A 131 -29.82 36.80 16.70
C LEU A 131 -30.30 36.04 17.93
N ILE A 132 -29.55 35.03 18.40
CA ILE A 132 -29.92 34.25 19.57
C ILE A 132 -29.87 35.07 20.85
N VAL A 133 -28.86 35.93 21.00
CA VAL A 133 -28.68 36.74 22.21
C VAL A 133 -29.39 38.07 22.14
N LEU A 134 -29.94 38.46 21.00
CA LEU A 134 -30.54 39.76 20.74
C LEU A 134 -31.62 40.15 21.77
N PRO A 135 -32.59 39.32 22.18
CA PRO A 135 -33.56 39.66 23.20
C PRO A 135 -32.94 40.08 24.54
N PHE A 136 -31.84 39.40 24.91
CA PHE A 136 -31.13 39.72 26.16
C PHE A 136 -30.33 41.02 26.05
N VAL A 137 -29.71 41.27 24.88
CA VAL A 137 -28.98 42.54 24.63
C VAL A 137 -29.92 43.72 24.66
N VAL A 138 -31.09 43.60 24.04
CA VAL A 138 -32.11 44.65 24.05
C VAL A 138 -32.72 44.87 25.44
N ALA A 139 -32.92 43.79 26.20
CA ALA A 139 -33.46 43.86 27.57
C ALA A 139 -32.49 44.51 28.58
N LEU A 140 -31.16 44.37 28.34
CA LEU A 140 -30.12 44.88 29.24
C LEU A 140 -29.57 46.27 28.80
N GLY A 141 -29.77 46.65 27.56
CA GLY A 141 -29.14 47.83 26.95
C GLY A 141 -30.11 48.95 26.63
N ASP A 142 -29.57 50.15 26.55
CA ASP A 142 -30.28 51.32 26.05
C ASP A 142 -30.60 51.15 24.54
N SER A 143 -31.74 51.62 24.07
CA SER A 143 -32.36 51.42 22.75
C SER A 143 -31.57 51.97 21.53
N ARG A 144 -30.24 52.21 21.64
CA ARG A 144 -29.40 52.88 20.63
C ARG A 144 -28.53 51.96 19.76
N LEU A 145 -28.87 50.67 19.64
CA LEU A 145 -28.05 49.70 18.88
C LEU A 145 -28.10 49.87 17.34
N GLY A 146 -28.82 50.86 16.80
CA GLY A 146 -28.94 51.05 15.33
C GLY A 146 -29.51 49.79 14.62
N LEU A 147 -30.34 49.03 15.30
CA LEU A 147 -31.00 47.85 14.76
C LEU A 147 -32.03 48.25 13.70
N PRO A 148 -32.24 47.40 12.65
CA PRO A 148 -33.33 47.60 11.71
C PRO A 148 -34.68 47.73 12.44
N GLU A 149 -35.56 48.59 11.94
CA GLU A 149 -36.86 48.90 12.53
C GLU A 149 -37.71 47.67 12.87
N VAL A 150 -37.54 46.57 12.11
CA VAL A 150 -38.26 45.32 12.32
C VAL A 150 -38.00 44.74 13.73
N PHE A 151 -36.82 44.94 14.31
CA PHE A 151 -36.49 44.48 15.67
C PHE A 151 -37.03 45.41 16.79
N GLY A 152 -37.66 46.51 16.44
CA GLY A 152 -38.47 47.29 17.34
C GLY A 152 -39.83 46.63 17.67
N GLU A 153 -40.27 45.69 16.84
CA GLU A 153 -41.51 44.95 17.07
C GLU A 153 -41.28 43.75 18.03
N PRO A 154 -42.14 43.62 19.10
CA PRO A 154 -41.97 42.57 20.13
C PRO A 154 -41.95 41.15 19.56
N TRP A 155 -42.72 40.88 18.51
CA TRP A 155 -42.77 39.54 17.87
C TRP A 155 -41.48 39.19 17.15
N ALA A 156 -40.85 40.16 16.47
CA ALA A 156 -39.59 39.93 15.75
C ALA A 156 -38.45 39.65 16.73
N LEU A 157 -38.41 40.39 17.85
CA LEU A 157 -37.45 40.17 18.91
C LEU A 157 -37.64 38.78 19.58
N ALA A 158 -38.89 38.37 19.81
CA ALA A 158 -39.19 37.06 20.40
C ALA A 158 -38.81 35.89 19.46
N LEU A 159 -38.91 36.08 18.15
CA LEU A 159 -38.58 35.06 17.15
C LEU A 159 -37.09 35.07 16.76
N SER A 160 -36.33 36.10 17.11
CA SER A 160 -34.91 36.20 16.71
C SER A 160 -34.04 35.02 17.17
N PRO A 161 -34.19 34.39 18.36
CA PRO A 161 -33.42 33.23 18.74
C PRO A 161 -33.72 31.99 17.86
N VAL A 162 -35.00 31.82 17.50
CA VAL A 162 -35.41 30.71 16.61
C VAL A 162 -34.83 30.93 15.22
N ALA A 163 -34.86 32.18 14.71
CA ALA A 163 -34.22 32.52 13.44
C ALA A 163 -32.72 32.30 13.46
N GLY A 164 -32.04 32.66 14.56
CA GLY A 164 -30.61 32.41 14.74
C GLY A 164 -30.24 30.92 14.68
N VAL A 165 -31.01 30.09 15.40
CA VAL A 165 -30.82 28.62 15.32
C VAL A 165 -31.10 28.06 13.92
N ALA A 166 -32.18 28.54 13.29
CA ALA A 166 -32.57 28.12 11.94
C ALA A 166 -31.47 28.44 10.90
N VAL A 167 -30.86 29.61 10.96
CA VAL A 167 -29.77 30.03 10.07
C VAL A 167 -28.51 29.17 10.29
N LEU A 168 -28.17 28.87 11.54
CA LEU A 168 -27.02 27.93 11.84
C LEU A 168 -27.28 26.53 11.33
N LEU A 169 -28.50 26.00 11.49
CA LEU A 169 -28.88 24.70 10.93
C LEU A 169 -28.90 24.71 9.40
N ALA A 170 -29.33 25.79 8.78
CA ALA A 170 -29.30 25.97 7.33
C ALA A 170 -27.84 25.96 6.80
N LEU A 171 -26.92 26.63 7.50
CA LEU A 171 -25.50 26.56 7.18
C LEU A 171 -24.98 25.11 7.24
N ALA A 172 -25.26 24.37 8.34
CA ALA A 172 -24.87 22.99 8.49
C ALA A 172 -25.44 22.08 7.38
N GLY A 173 -26.72 22.32 7.02
CA GLY A 173 -27.40 21.64 5.91
C GLY A 173 -26.77 21.95 4.55
N CYS A 174 -26.44 23.19 4.28
CA CYS A 174 -25.76 23.63 3.06
C CYS A 174 -24.36 22.98 2.95
N ALA A 175 -23.59 23.02 4.02
CA ALA A 175 -22.27 22.39 4.05
C ALA A 175 -22.33 20.87 3.87
N ALA A 176 -23.26 20.20 4.55
CA ALA A 176 -23.45 18.76 4.42
C ALA A 176 -23.91 18.37 3.00
N GLY A 177 -24.86 19.11 2.43
CA GLY A 177 -25.37 18.89 1.07
C GLY A 177 -24.29 19.12 0.01
N SER A 178 -23.58 20.25 0.07
CA SER A 178 -22.47 20.58 -0.85
C SER A 178 -21.35 19.54 -0.76
N GLY A 179 -20.97 19.14 0.46
CA GLY A 179 -19.96 18.11 0.68
C GLY A 179 -20.40 16.72 0.18
N ALA A 180 -21.69 16.37 0.32
CA ALA A 180 -22.23 15.14 -0.22
C ALA A 180 -22.27 15.14 -1.76
N LEU A 181 -22.62 16.29 -2.34
CA LEU A 181 -22.62 16.49 -3.79
C LEU A 181 -21.23 16.31 -4.37
N LEU A 182 -20.20 16.97 -3.82
CA LEU A 182 -18.82 16.81 -4.26
C LEU A 182 -18.37 15.35 -4.10
N ALA A 183 -18.64 14.71 -2.96
CA ALA A 183 -18.28 13.30 -2.73
C ALA A 183 -18.93 12.36 -3.76
N ARG A 184 -20.15 12.66 -4.21
CA ARG A 184 -20.83 11.88 -5.27
C ARG A 184 -20.17 12.06 -6.64
N TRP A 185 -19.71 13.27 -6.96
CA TRP A 185 -19.13 13.60 -8.26
C TRP A 185 -17.63 13.27 -8.36
N ALA A 186 -16.96 13.13 -7.24
CA ALA A 186 -15.52 12.85 -7.21
C ALA A 186 -15.11 11.59 -8.03
N PRO A 187 -15.80 10.43 -7.93
CA PRO A 187 -15.45 9.26 -8.74
C PRO A 187 -15.67 9.49 -10.26
N VAL A 188 -16.56 10.39 -10.63
CA VAL A 188 -16.86 10.72 -12.04
C VAL A 188 -15.79 11.66 -12.60
N LEU A 189 -15.40 12.68 -11.82
CA LEU A 189 -14.53 13.74 -12.29
C LEU A 189 -13.04 13.46 -12.05
N LEU A 190 -12.69 12.80 -10.93
CA LEU A 190 -11.32 12.41 -10.56
C LEU A 190 -11.04 10.92 -10.74
N GLY A 191 -12.04 10.12 -11.10
CA GLY A 191 -11.89 8.69 -11.31
C GLY A 191 -11.06 8.36 -12.55
N PRO A 192 -10.63 7.08 -12.70
CA PRO A 192 -9.81 6.63 -13.82
C PRO A 192 -10.52 6.84 -15.15
N GLY A 193 -9.77 7.34 -16.13
CA GLY A 193 -10.22 7.53 -17.49
C GLY A 193 -10.37 6.23 -18.27
N PRO A 194 -10.92 6.27 -19.50
CA PRO A 194 -10.95 5.10 -20.37
C PRO A 194 -9.54 4.54 -20.66
N GLU A 195 -8.55 5.43 -20.84
CA GLU A 195 -7.15 5.05 -21.07
C GLU A 195 -6.53 4.37 -19.83
N ASP A 196 -6.77 4.90 -18.63
CA ASP A 196 -6.31 4.27 -17.37
C ASP A 196 -6.95 2.89 -17.18
N ARG A 197 -8.24 2.74 -17.51
CA ARG A 197 -8.96 1.46 -17.43
C ARG A 197 -8.44 0.45 -18.44
N LEU A 198 -8.16 0.89 -19.66
CA LEU A 198 -7.58 0.05 -20.70
C LEU A 198 -6.18 -0.42 -20.28
N ALA A 199 -5.29 0.49 -19.86
CA ALA A 199 -3.96 0.15 -19.39
C ALA A 199 -3.99 -0.83 -18.18
N ALA A 200 -4.92 -0.63 -17.24
CA ALA A 200 -5.10 -1.54 -16.12
C ALA A 200 -5.65 -2.92 -16.57
N ALA A 201 -6.52 -2.97 -17.58
CA ALA A 201 -7.03 -4.21 -18.14
C ALA A 201 -5.94 -4.96 -18.91
N GLU A 202 -5.12 -4.26 -19.71
CA GLU A 202 -3.99 -4.83 -20.43
C GLU A 202 -2.94 -5.40 -19.45
N ALA A 203 -2.61 -4.66 -18.38
CA ALA A 203 -1.69 -5.15 -17.35
C ALA A 203 -2.21 -6.43 -16.68
N ARG A 204 -3.50 -6.51 -16.35
CA ARG A 204 -4.11 -7.72 -15.79
C ARG A 204 -4.11 -8.88 -16.79
N ALA A 205 -4.41 -8.60 -18.07
CA ALA A 205 -4.38 -9.61 -19.11
C ALA A 205 -2.98 -10.18 -19.33
N ALA A 206 -1.94 -9.32 -19.28
CA ALA A 206 -0.54 -9.73 -19.36
C ALA A 206 -0.15 -10.62 -18.17
N ASP A 207 -0.52 -10.25 -16.94
CA ASP A 207 -0.27 -11.06 -15.74
C ASP A 207 -0.96 -12.44 -15.83
N LEU A 208 -2.23 -12.46 -16.23
CA LEU A 208 -2.96 -13.72 -16.45
C LEU A 208 -2.31 -14.58 -17.55
N ALA A 209 -1.81 -13.98 -18.62
CA ALA A 209 -1.12 -14.70 -19.68
C ALA A 209 0.16 -15.36 -19.19
N VAL A 210 0.95 -14.67 -18.35
CA VAL A 210 2.15 -15.21 -17.71
C VAL A 210 1.79 -16.36 -16.78
N ARG A 211 0.79 -16.20 -15.91
CA ARG A 211 0.32 -17.26 -15.00
C ARG A 211 -0.18 -18.50 -15.76
N ASN A 212 -0.94 -18.30 -16.83
CA ASN A 212 -1.41 -19.41 -17.67
C ASN A 212 -0.27 -20.13 -18.42
N ARG A 213 0.78 -19.40 -18.81
CA ARG A 213 1.97 -20.02 -19.41
C ARG A 213 2.68 -20.88 -18.39
N LEU A 214 2.97 -20.34 -17.20
CA LEU A 214 3.61 -21.07 -16.12
C LEU A 214 2.82 -22.31 -15.70
N ALA A 215 1.50 -22.20 -15.61
CA ALA A 215 0.63 -23.34 -15.28
C ALA A 215 0.72 -24.47 -16.34
N ARG A 216 0.83 -24.12 -17.64
CA ARG A 216 1.03 -25.12 -18.70
C ARG A 216 2.41 -25.77 -18.65
N GLU A 217 3.48 -24.95 -18.49
CA GLU A 217 4.85 -25.45 -18.35
C GLU A 217 5.00 -26.38 -17.15
N LEU A 218 4.35 -26.06 -16.01
CA LEU A 218 4.28 -26.94 -14.84
C LEU A 218 3.52 -28.23 -15.12
N HIS A 219 2.36 -28.15 -15.77
CA HIS A 219 1.56 -29.33 -16.10
C HIS A 219 2.34 -30.29 -17.01
N ASP A 220 3.03 -29.74 -18.01
CA ASP A 220 3.83 -30.52 -18.95
C ASP A 220 5.06 -31.14 -18.25
N SER A 221 5.77 -30.38 -17.43
CA SER A 221 6.94 -30.89 -16.67
C SER A 221 6.54 -32.01 -15.70
N VAL A 222 5.48 -31.82 -14.92
CA VAL A 222 4.95 -32.82 -14.00
C VAL A 222 4.45 -34.06 -14.75
N GLY A 223 3.74 -33.87 -15.87
CA GLY A 223 3.24 -34.95 -16.69
C GLY A 223 4.36 -35.83 -17.26
N HIS A 224 5.45 -35.21 -17.74
CA HIS A 224 6.62 -35.93 -18.22
C HIS A 224 7.34 -36.69 -17.10
N ALA A 225 7.54 -36.05 -15.95
CA ALA A 225 8.19 -36.71 -14.80
C ALA A 225 7.38 -37.89 -14.28
N LEU A 226 6.07 -37.78 -14.13
CA LEU A 226 5.18 -38.85 -13.72
C LEU A 226 5.22 -40.05 -14.73
N SER A 227 5.24 -39.74 -16.03
CA SER A 227 5.34 -40.76 -17.07
C SER A 227 6.66 -41.50 -17.00
N ALA A 228 7.78 -40.83 -16.78
CA ALA A 228 9.09 -41.45 -16.58
C ALA A 228 9.12 -42.34 -15.33
N VAL A 229 8.58 -41.85 -14.20
CA VAL A 229 8.47 -42.61 -12.94
C VAL A 229 7.62 -43.87 -13.14
N MET A 230 6.48 -43.80 -13.86
CA MET A 230 5.65 -44.97 -14.14
C MET A 230 6.36 -45.99 -15.00
N LEU A 231 7.11 -45.60 -16.02
CA LEU A 231 7.89 -46.47 -16.88
C LEU A 231 8.98 -47.16 -16.09
N GLN A 232 9.76 -46.41 -15.29
CA GLN A 232 10.84 -46.98 -14.45
C GLN A 232 10.30 -47.95 -13.40
N ALA A 233 9.18 -47.59 -12.72
CA ALA A 233 8.54 -48.48 -11.76
C ALA A 233 8.03 -49.77 -12.40
N SER A 234 7.46 -49.68 -13.61
CA SER A 234 7.02 -50.86 -14.35
C SER A 234 8.17 -51.75 -14.79
N ALA A 235 9.30 -51.19 -15.21
CA ALA A 235 10.53 -51.92 -15.56
C ALA A 235 11.13 -52.62 -14.33
N ALA A 236 11.30 -51.88 -13.22
CA ALA A 236 11.82 -52.44 -11.97
C ALA A 236 11.01 -53.66 -11.50
N ARG A 237 9.66 -53.55 -11.54
CA ARG A 237 8.74 -54.60 -11.13
C ARG A 237 8.83 -55.86 -11.99
N ARG A 238 9.14 -55.74 -13.29
CA ARG A 238 9.23 -56.88 -14.20
C ARG A 238 10.52 -57.69 -13.99
N VAL A 239 11.58 -57.04 -13.55
CA VAL A 239 12.90 -57.67 -13.43
C VAL A 239 13.31 -57.90 -11.98
N LEU A 240 12.45 -57.63 -11.02
CA LEU A 240 12.79 -57.65 -9.59
C LEU A 240 13.37 -58.98 -9.13
N ASP A 241 12.83 -60.11 -9.62
CA ASP A 241 13.29 -61.46 -9.25
C ASP A 241 14.45 -61.96 -10.13
N ALA A 242 14.57 -61.46 -11.37
CA ALA A 242 15.57 -61.88 -12.33
C ALA A 242 16.87 -61.07 -12.27
N ASP A 243 16.76 -59.76 -12.00
CA ASP A 243 17.89 -58.83 -11.88
C ASP A 243 17.59 -57.79 -10.78
N PRO A 244 17.86 -58.14 -9.51
CA PRO A 244 17.64 -57.24 -8.38
C PRO A 244 18.50 -55.98 -8.41
N GLU A 245 19.66 -56.01 -9.11
CA GLU A 245 20.58 -54.87 -9.20
C GLU A 245 19.98 -53.79 -10.11
N PHE A 246 19.49 -54.16 -11.29
CA PHE A 246 18.77 -53.27 -12.19
C PHE A 246 17.49 -52.70 -11.54
N ALA A 247 16.76 -53.51 -10.74
CA ALA A 247 15.61 -53.04 -10.02
C ALA A 247 15.95 -51.93 -9.00
N ARG A 248 17.08 -52.06 -8.29
CA ARG A 248 17.57 -51.01 -7.35
C ARG A 248 17.99 -49.76 -8.10
N GLU A 249 18.66 -49.88 -9.25
CA GLU A 249 19.06 -48.75 -10.08
C GLU A 249 17.84 -47.96 -10.61
N ALA A 250 16.81 -48.66 -11.07
CA ALA A 250 15.57 -48.08 -11.51
C ALA A 250 14.80 -47.33 -10.37
N LEU A 251 14.80 -47.87 -9.15
CA LEU A 251 14.23 -47.23 -7.97
C LEU A 251 15.01 -45.96 -7.58
N ALA A 252 16.34 -46.00 -7.63
CA ALA A 252 17.17 -44.81 -7.38
C ALA A 252 16.92 -43.70 -8.41
N ALA A 253 16.70 -44.05 -9.68
CA ALA A 253 16.35 -43.11 -10.73
C ALA A 253 14.95 -42.47 -10.53
N ILE A 254 14.00 -43.26 -9.98
CA ILE A 254 12.67 -42.73 -9.57
C ILE A 254 12.82 -41.69 -8.46
N GLU A 255 13.60 -42.00 -7.43
CA GLU A 255 13.83 -41.04 -6.32
C GLU A 255 14.48 -39.75 -6.81
N ASP A 256 15.49 -39.82 -7.67
CA ASP A 256 16.17 -38.64 -8.22
C ASP A 256 15.22 -37.79 -9.09
N THR A 257 14.42 -38.43 -9.96
CA THR A 257 13.43 -37.75 -10.78
C THR A 257 12.37 -37.05 -9.92
N THR A 258 11.85 -37.74 -8.91
CA THR A 258 10.83 -37.17 -7.99
C THR A 258 11.40 -35.99 -7.21
N ARG A 259 12.63 -36.12 -6.67
CA ARG A 259 13.29 -35.04 -5.91
C ARG A 259 13.54 -33.81 -6.77
N ARG A 260 13.95 -34.01 -8.02
CA ARG A 260 14.17 -32.91 -8.98
C ARG A 260 12.85 -32.19 -9.31
N THR A 261 11.79 -32.92 -9.64
CA THR A 261 10.48 -32.37 -9.98
C THR A 261 9.86 -31.60 -8.83
N VAL A 262 9.96 -32.09 -7.59
CA VAL A 262 9.50 -31.36 -6.40
C VAL A 262 10.28 -30.06 -6.22
N GLY A 263 11.61 -30.08 -6.43
CA GLY A 263 12.44 -28.88 -6.35
C GLY A 263 12.08 -27.82 -7.40
N GLU A 264 11.76 -28.24 -8.64
CA GLU A 264 11.29 -27.36 -9.71
C GLU A 264 9.92 -26.75 -9.38
N LEU A 265 8.99 -27.56 -8.85
CA LEU A 265 7.67 -27.10 -8.39
C LEU A 265 7.78 -26.06 -7.28
N ASP A 266 8.62 -26.32 -6.27
CA ASP A 266 8.83 -25.37 -5.16
C ASP A 266 9.43 -24.05 -5.62
N ALA A 267 10.34 -24.08 -6.60
CA ALA A 267 10.92 -22.86 -7.18
C ALA A 267 9.86 -22.02 -7.92
N VAL A 268 9.00 -22.66 -8.72
CA VAL A 268 7.93 -21.94 -9.46
C VAL A 268 6.83 -21.45 -8.54
N LEU A 269 6.42 -22.25 -7.55
CA LEU A 269 5.46 -21.82 -6.52
C LEU A 269 6.01 -20.67 -5.68
N GLY A 270 7.33 -20.64 -5.46
CA GLY A 270 8.00 -19.49 -4.82
C GLY A 270 7.82 -18.22 -5.61
N VAL A 271 8.04 -18.24 -6.93
CA VAL A 271 7.85 -17.08 -7.82
C VAL A 271 6.38 -16.63 -7.88
N LEU A 272 5.43 -17.56 -7.92
CA LEU A 272 4.00 -17.25 -7.93
C LEU A 272 3.52 -16.65 -6.60
N ARG A 273 4.09 -17.10 -5.49
CA ARG A 273 3.77 -16.57 -4.15
C ARG A 273 4.34 -15.17 -3.90
N ASP A 274 5.51 -14.85 -4.44
CA ASP A 274 6.13 -13.53 -4.32
C ASP A 274 5.40 -12.47 -5.18
N GLY A 275 4.59 -12.88 -6.15
CA GLY A 275 3.75 -12.01 -7.01
C GLY A 275 2.34 -11.75 -6.50
N ASP A 276 1.82 -12.46 -5.51
CA ASP A 276 0.47 -12.28 -4.98
C ASP A 276 0.45 -11.36 -3.75
N ALA A 277 -0.11 -10.21 -3.98
CA ALA A 277 -0.91 -9.26 -3.19
C ALA A 277 -0.67 -9.11 -1.66
N PRO A 278 -0.76 -7.88 -1.17
CA PRO A 278 -0.80 -7.56 0.26
C PRO A 278 -2.14 -8.03 0.86
N GLY A 279 -2.14 -9.15 1.57
CA GLY A 279 -3.36 -9.58 2.27
C GLY A 279 -3.36 -10.98 2.88
N THR A 280 -2.44 -11.87 2.53
CA THR A 280 -2.32 -13.21 3.13
C THR A 280 -1.08 -13.27 4.01
N ALA A 281 -1.19 -13.83 5.20
CA ALA A 281 -0.24 -13.99 6.30
C ALA A 281 1.13 -13.31 6.15
N PRO A 282 1.62 -12.58 7.14
CA PRO A 282 2.90 -11.89 7.04
C PRO A 282 4.00 -12.86 6.61
N ALA A 283 4.82 -12.45 5.64
CA ALA A 283 5.96 -13.26 5.17
C ALA A 283 6.82 -13.68 6.37
N PRO A 284 7.29 -14.94 6.41
CA PRO A 284 8.03 -15.46 7.55
C PRO A 284 9.26 -14.60 7.83
N THR A 285 9.50 -14.34 9.12
CA THR A 285 10.60 -13.51 9.61
C THR A 285 11.50 -14.32 10.54
N LEU A 286 12.72 -13.85 10.73
CA LEU A 286 13.66 -14.50 11.62
C LEU A 286 13.16 -14.47 13.08
N GLU A 287 12.44 -13.42 13.47
CA GLU A 287 11.90 -13.24 14.82
C GLU A 287 10.76 -14.22 15.13
N SER A 288 9.79 -14.34 14.22
CA SER A 288 8.56 -15.12 14.48
C SER A 288 8.66 -16.58 14.07
N ASP A 289 9.50 -16.93 13.08
CA ASP A 289 9.42 -18.22 12.39
C ASP A 289 10.68 -19.08 12.50
N LEU A 290 11.77 -18.57 13.08
CA LEU A 290 13.03 -19.30 13.25
C LEU A 290 12.84 -20.60 14.05
N ASP A 291 12.14 -20.55 15.17
CA ASP A 291 11.89 -21.72 16.01
C ASP A 291 11.07 -22.78 15.26
N GLY A 292 10.11 -22.34 14.45
CA GLY A 292 9.34 -23.21 13.57
C GLY A 292 10.22 -23.91 12.52
N LEU A 293 11.15 -23.16 11.91
CA LEU A 293 12.10 -23.70 10.96
C LEU A 293 13.02 -24.74 11.61
N LEU A 294 13.60 -24.42 12.78
CA LEU A 294 14.50 -25.32 13.50
C LEU A 294 13.78 -26.60 13.94
N ARG A 295 12.52 -26.51 14.41
CA ARG A 295 11.72 -27.71 14.75
C ARG A 295 11.49 -28.60 13.53
N ARG A 296 11.12 -28.04 12.38
CA ARG A 296 10.92 -28.82 11.14
C ARG A 296 12.21 -29.47 10.67
N THR A 297 13.32 -28.75 10.74
CA THR A 297 14.64 -29.28 10.34
C THR A 297 15.07 -30.44 11.23
N ARG A 298 14.86 -30.34 12.55
CA ARG A 298 15.14 -31.40 13.52
C ARG A 298 14.23 -32.61 13.37
N ALA A 299 12.93 -32.39 13.05
CA ALA A 299 11.98 -33.46 12.80
C ALA A 299 12.33 -34.28 11.54
N GLY A 300 13.06 -33.70 10.59
CA GLY A 300 13.63 -34.36 9.43
C GLY A 300 14.90 -35.21 9.73
N GLY A 301 15.26 -35.40 11.00
CA GLY A 301 16.39 -36.27 11.42
C GLY A 301 17.73 -35.55 11.62
N ALA A 302 17.81 -34.25 11.41
CA ALA A 302 19.05 -33.47 11.56
C ALA A 302 19.31 -33.07 13.02
N SER A 303 20.59 -33.15 13.43
CA SER A 303 21.04 -32.58 14.71
C SER A 303 21.42 -31.10 14.50
N VAL A 304 20.51 -30.17 14.79
CA VAL A 304 20.76 -28.73 14.63
C VAL A 304 20.92 -28.08 16.00
N THR A 305 22.12 -27.52 16.23
CA THR A 305 22.39 -26.61 17.36
C THR A 305 22.28 -25.17 16.87
N ALA A 306 21.50 -24.35 17.56
CA ALA A 306 21.33 -22.95 17.19
C ALA A 306 21.70 -22.04 18.36
N THR A 307 22.59 -21.08 18.12
CA THR A 307 22.96 -20.01 19.05
C THR A 307 22.48 -18.69 18.49
N VAL A 308 21.53 -18.06 19.19
CA VAL A 308 20.94 -16.78 18.78
C VAL A 308 21.37 -15.69 19.76
N GLY A 309 22.12 -14.72 19.27
CA GLY A 309 22.60 -13.58 20.05
C GLY A 309 21.50 -12.59 20.40
N THR A 310 21.77 -11.74 21.39
CA THR A 310 20.88 -10.66 21.80
C THR A 310 20.72 -9.65 20.66
N GLY A 311 19.48 -9.12 20.48
CA GLY A 311 19.16 -8.11 19.45
C GLY A 311 18.68 -8.67 18.11
N VAL A 312 18.73 -9.99 17.87
CA VAL A 312 18.19 -10.60 16.63
C VAL A 312 16.68 -10.41 16.50
N GLY A 313 15.95 -10.24 17.62
CA GLY A 313 14.50 -9.94 17.62
C GLY A 313 14.16 -8.47 17.27
N THR A 314 15.13 -7.57 17.07
CA THR A 314 14.90 -6.15 16.76
C THR A 314 15.38 -5.75 15.36
N LEU A 315 15.49 -6.71 14.45
CA LEU A 315 15.94 -6.48 13.08
C LEU A 315 14.91 -5.70 12.27
N PRO A 316 15.33 -4.83 11.34
CA PRO A 316 14.42 -4.23 10.37
C PRO A 316 13.63 -5.30 9.61
N PRO A 317 12.33 -5.10 9.31
CA PRO A 317 11.47 -6.14 8.72
C PRO A 317 12.00 -6.77 7.43
N LEU A 318 12.65 -5.97 6.59
CA LEU A 318 13.26 -6.46 5.35
C LEU A 318 14.48 -7.35 5.63
N VAL A 319 15.36 -6.93 6.54
CA VAL A 319 16.53 -7.71 6.94
C VAL A 319 16.11 -9.02 7.61
N SER A 320 15.11 -8.99 8.49
CA SER A 320 14.57 -10.16 9.18
C SER A 320 14.02 -11.21 8.19
N ARG A 321 13.27 -10.78 7.15
CA ARG A 321 12.75 -11.66 6.09
C ARG A 321 13.85 -12.31 5.27
N GLU A 322 14.79 -11.51 4.77
CA GLU A 322 15.87 -12.04 3.93
C GLU A 322 16.81 -12.93 4.74
N ALA A 323 17.08 -12.57 6.00
CA ALA A 323 17.85 -13.42 6.92
C ALA A 323 17.16 -14.77 7.16
N TYR A 324 15.84 -14.81 7.34
CA TYR A 324 15.08 -16.06 7.43
C TYR A 324 15.28 -16.95 6.20
N ARG A 325 15.17 -16.38 4.99
CA ARG A 325 15.37 -17.10 3.72
C ARG A 325 16.82 -17.61 3.58
N ILE A 326 17.79 -16.81 3.98
CA ILE A 326 19.21 -17.19 3.97
C ILE A 326 19.46 -18.37 4.94
N VAL A 327 18.91 -18.31 6.15
CA VAL A 327 19.02 -19.40 7.13
C VAL A 327 18.34 -20.67 6.61
N GLN A 328 17.16 -20.56 6.04
CA GLN A 328 16.40 -21.67 5.46
C GLN A 328 17.21 -22.39 4.35
N GLU A 329 17.76 -21.61 3.40
CA GLU A 329 18.57 -22.14 2.31
C GLU A 329 19.93 -22.71 2.82
N GLY A 330 20.56 -22.03 3.81
CA GLY A 330 21.79 -22.49 4.44
C GLY A 330 21.63 -23.83 5.14
N LEU A 331 20.55 -24.02 5.91
CA LEU A 331 20.22 -25.28 6.57
C LEU A 331 19.89 -26.37 5.53
N SER A 332 19.11 -26.05 4.50
CA SER A 332 18.81 -26.99 3.40
C SER A 332 20.09 -27.48 2.69
N ASN A 333 21.02 -26.55 2.43
CA ASN A 333 22.30 -26.90 1.81
C ASN A 333 23.16 -27.74 2.72
N ALA A 334 23.24 -27.44 4.01
CA ALA A 334 23.99 -28.24 4.99
C ALA A 334 23.47 -29.70 5.03
N LEU A 335 22.13 -29.89 5.06
CA LEU A 335 21.51 -31.21 5.07
C LEU A 335 21.73 -32.00 3.77
N ARG A 336 21.64 -31.32 2.63
CA ARG A 336 21.81 -31.92 1.31
C ARG A 336 23.23 -32.47 1.09
N HIS A 337 24.25 -31.82 1.65
CA HIS A 337 25.64 -32.10 1.39
C HIS A 337 26.32 -32.95 2.49
N ALA A 338 25.71 -33.02 3.67
CA ALA A 338 26.33 -33.67 4.83
C ALA A 338 25.69 -35.02 5.23
N GLY A 339 24.56 -35.45 4.61
CA GLY A 339 23.84 -36.67 4.89
C GLY A 339 22.96 -36.65 6.14
N ASP A 340 22.15 -37.71 6.33
CA ASP A 340 20.97 -37.73 7.25
C ASP A 340 21.30 -37.65 8.76
N ARG A 341 22.55 -37.66 9.21
CA ARG A 341 22.93 -37.58 10.65
C ARG A 341 23.95 -36.50 10.97
N THR A 342 24.04 -35.49 10.16
CA THR A 342 25.06 -34.45 10.33
C THR A 342 24.65 -33.43 11.40
N ALA A 343 25.61 -33.12 12.27
CA ALA A 343 25.48 -32.01 13.21
C ALA A 343 25.67 -30.69 12.45
N VAL A 344 24.65 -29.84 12.45
CA VAL A 344 24.68 -28.47 11.90
C VAL A 344 24.70 -27.46 13.03
N ASP A 345 25.65 -26.55 13.02
CA ASP A 345 25.73 -25.43 13.97
C ASP A 345 25.30 -24.13 13.25
N LEU A 346 24.24 -23.50 13.77
CA LEU A 346 23.73 -22.21 13.31
C LEU A 346 24.05 -21.14 14.34
N ARG A 347 24.76 -20.09 13.97
CA ARG A 347 25.02 -18.93 14.82
C ARG A 347 24.45 -17.67 14.18
N LEU A 348 23.69 -16.94 14.98
CA LEU A 348 23.12 -15.64 14.61
C LEU A 348 23.57 -14.62 15.65
N GLY A 349 24.16 -13.53 15.22
CA GLY A 349 24.67 -12.49 16.12
C GLY A 349 24.66 -11.12 15.45
N ILE A 350 24.74 -10.08 16.26
CA ILE A 350 24.90 -8.71 15.78
C ILE A 350 26.28 -8.24 16.21
N ALA A 351 27.11 -7.86 15.25
CA ALA A 351 28.41 -7.26 15.47
C ALA A 351 28.62 -6.08 14.51
N ASP A 352 29.18 -4.98 15.02
CA ASP A 352 29.52 -3.79 14.25
C ASP A 352 28.38 -3.25 13.36
N GLY A 353 27.13 -3.30 13.87
CA GLY A 353 25.94 -2.86 13.12
C GLY A 353 25.52 -3.76 11.98
N HIS A 354 26.00 -5.02 11.94
CA HIS A 354 25.66 -6.04 10.96
C HIS A 354 25.07 -7.27 11.65
N LEU A 355 24.07 -7.88 11.04
CA LEU A 355 23.65 -9.23 11.36
C LEU A 355 24.63 -10.20 10.73
N GLU A 356 25.23 -11.06 11.54
CA GLU A 356 26.08 -12.16 11.11
C GLU A 356 25.34 -13.49 11.22
N ILE A 357 25.32 -14.23 10.13
CA ILE A 357 24.71 -15.57 10.02
C ILE A 357 25.83 -16.53 9.67
N THR A 358 26.05 -17.52 10.52
CA THR A 358 27.05 -18.58 10.26
C THR A 358 26.38 -19.95 10.36
N VAL A 359 26.49 -20.76 9.30
CA VAL A 359 26.06 -22.15 9.28
C VAL A 359 27.27 -23.01 9.02
N THR A 360 27.52 -23.97 9.91
CA THR A 360 28.66 -24.92 9.77
C THR A 360 28.18 -26.36 9.92
N ASN A 361 28.77 -27.23 9.13
CA ASN A 361 28.60 -28.70 9.25
C ASN A 361 29.89 -29.43 8.88
N PRO A 362 30.17 -30.63 9.41
CA PRO A 362 31.31 -31.47 8.98
C PRO A 362 31.24 -31.75 7.48
N LEU A 363 32.41 -31.73 6.83
CA LEU A 363 32.55 -32.28 5.49
C LEU A 363 32.46 -33.80 5.62
N GLY A 364 31.47 -34.43 4.94
CA GLY A 364 31.35 -35.90 4.94
C GLY A 364 32.59 -36.58 4.36
N ASP A 365 32.91 -37.76 4.87
CA ASP A 365 34.08 -38.61 4.48
C ASP A 365 34.04 -39.18 3.03
N ALA A 366 33.24 -38.58 2.12
CA ALA A 366 33.20 -39.04 0.74
C ALA A 366 34.42 -38.52 -0.04
N PRO A 367 35.38 -39.38 -0.41
CA PRO A 367 36.53 -38.96 -1.19
C PRO A 367 36.08 -38.61 -2.62
N GLY A 368 36.23 -37.33 -2.98
CA GLY A 368 36.48 -36.96 -4.36
C GLY A 368 35.34 -37.11 -5.35
N THR A 369 34.12 -36.73 -5.07
CA THR A 369 33.19 -36.44 -6.16
C THR A 369 33.25 -34.92 -6.44
N GLY A 370 33.97 -34.60 -7.52
CA GLY A 370 34.02 -33.30 -8.13
C GLY A 370 32.61 -32.72 -8.25
N ALA A 371 32.51 -31.39 -8.14
CA ALA A 371 31.29 -30.63 -8.21
C ALA A 371 30.31 -31.20 -9.24
N ARG A 372 29.23 -31.85 -8.78
CA ARG A 372 28.14 -32.28 -9.66
C ARG A 372 27.61 -31.02 -10.38
N PRO A 373 27.53 -31.02 -11.73
CA PRO A 373 26.95 -29.92 -12.46
C PRO A 373 25.47 -29.80 -12.08
N GLY A 374 25.10 -28.80 -11.30
CA GLY A 374 23.71 -28.53 -10.88
C GLY A 374 23.54 -27.86 -9.52
N GLY A 375 24.57 -27.75 -8.66
CA GLY A 375 24.48 -27.30 -7.28
C GLY A 375 24.67 -25.78 -7.03
N GLY A 376 24.86 -24.95 -8.04
CA GLY A 376 25.24 -23.54 -7.88
C GLY A 376 24.11 -22.55 -7.59
N HIS A 377 22.85 -22.95 -7.71
CA HIS A 377 21.73 -21.99 -7.62
C HIS A 377 21.44 -21.52 -6.19
N GLY A 378 21.51 -22.38 -5.19
CA GLY A 378 21.24 -22.03 -3.80
C GLY A 378 22.24 -21.03 -3.22
N LEU A 379 23.53 -21.26 -3.41
CA LEU A 379 24.60 -20.35 -2.93
C LEU A 379 24.59 -19.01 -3.70
N ARG A 380 24.29 -19.02 -5.01
CA ARG A 380 24.07 -17.80 -5.78
C ARG A 380 22.89 -17.02 -5.22
N GLY A 381 21.76 -17.66 -4.95
CA GLY A 381 20.59 -17.03 -4.37
C GLY A 381 20.87 -16.38 -3.01
N ILE A 382 21.68 -17.02 -2.16
CA ILE A 382 22.14 -16.42 -0.89
C ILE A 382 23.01 -15.19 -1.14
N ALA A 383 23.97 -15.29 -2.07
CA ALA A 383 24.88 -14.18 -2.38
C ALA A 383 24.13 -12.98 -3.00
N ASP A 384 23.16 -13.23 -3.85
CA ASP A 384 22.36 -12.18 -4.48
C ASP A 384 21.45 -11.47 -3.45
N ARG A 385 20.79 -12.21 -2.56
CA ARG A 385 20.02 -11.63 -1.45
C ARG A 385 20.88 -10.80 -0.50
N ALA A 386 22.07 -11.30 -0.13
CA ALA A 386 22.98 -10.54 0.71
C ALA A 386 23.39 -9.23 0.02
N ARG A 387 23.71 -9.27 -1.27
CA ARG A 387 24.12 -8.12 -2.09
C ARG A 387 23.00 -7.07 -2.22
N LEU A 388 21.76 -7.50 -2.42
CA LEU A 388 20.59 -6.60 -2.48
C LEU A 388 20.42 -5.74 -1.22
N LEU A 389 20.86 -6.28 -0.07
CA LEU A 389 20.85 -5.55 1.21
C LEU A 389 22.16 -4.81 1.49
N GLY A 390 23.11 -4.77 0.55
CA GLY A 390 24.43 -4.19 0.75
C GLY A 390 25.35 -5.04 1.62
N GLY A 391 25.01 -6.31 1.82
CA GLY A 391 25.77 -7.27 2.60
C GLY A 391 26.69 -8.16 1.75
N THR A 392 27.31 -9.15 2.40
CA THR A 392 28.22 -10.12 1.78
C THR A 392 27.90 -11.54 2.22
N ALA A 393 28.12 -12.51 1.33
CA ALA A 393 28.03 -13.94 1.64
C ALA A 393 29.27 -14.68 1.12
N ARG A 394 29.79 -15.59 1.92
CA ARG A 394 30.90 -16.48 1.59
C ARG A 394 30.55 -17.90 2.01
N ALA A 395 30.82 -18.85 1.16
CA ALA A 395 30.65 -20.27 1.47
C ALA A 395 31.86 -21.07 0.97
N GLY A 396 32.30 -22.02 1.76
CA GLY A 396 33.45 -22.87 1.39
C GLY A 396 33.83 -23.87 2.48
N ALA A 397 34.78 -24.74 2.15
CA ALA A 397 35.42 -25.65 3.08
C ALA A 397 36.49 -24.90 3.89
N ASP A 398 36.47 -25.06 5.20
CA ASP A 398 37.39 -24.45 6.13
C ASP A 398 37.64 -25.41 7.31
N GLU A 399 38.89 -25.84 7.52
CA GLU A 399 39.34 -26.73 8.61
C GLU A 399 38.51 -28.05 8.76
N GLY A 400 38.13 -28.70 7.65
CA GLY A 400 37.32 -29.91 7.70
C GLY A 400 35.83 -29.69 7.90
N LEU A 401 35.39 -28.46 7.95
CA LEU A 401 33.99 -28.04 8.03
C LEU A 401 33.58 -27.34 6.74
N TRP A 402 32.34 -27.51 6.33
CA TRP A 402 31.72 -26.60 5.39
C TRP A 402 31.15 -25.40 6.18
N ARG A 403 31.44 -24.19 5.73
CA ARG A 403 31.01 -22.99 6.38
C ARG A 403 30.32 -22.02 5.40
N LEU A 404 29.13 -21.60 5.74
CA LEU A 404 28.46 -20.44 5.13
C LEU A 404 28.53 -19.29 6.13
N HIS A 405 29.06 -18.15 5.71
CA HIS A 405 29.10 -16.91 6.50
C HIS A 405 28.49 -15.77 5.71
N VAL A 406 27.49 -15.08 6.31
CA VAL A 406 26.77 -13.95 5.71
C VAL A 406 26.77 -12.78 6.67
N ARG A 407 27.02 -11.58 6.15
CA ARG A 407 26.92 -10.31 6.89
C ARG A 407 25.92 -9.42 6.20
N LEU A 408 24.90 -8.94 6.94
CA LEU A 408 23.86 -8.04 6.44
C LEU A 408 23.87 -6.75 7.28
N PRO A 409 23.93 -5.55 6.65
CA PRO A 409 23.86 -4.30 7.38
C PRO A 409 22.47 -4.10 8.00
N MET A 410 22.41 -3.62 9.24
CA MET A 410 21.16 -3.33 9.95
C MET A 410 20.49 -2.02 9.49
N LYS A 411 21.26 -1.12 8.87
CA LYS A 411 20.72 0.07 8.19
C LYS A 411 20.64 -0.26 6.71
N GLY A 412 19.43 -0.14 6.13
CA GLY A 412 19.27 -0.31 4.69
C GLY A 412 20.16 0.65 3.89
N PRO A 413 20.39 0.34 2.60
CA PRO A 413 21.09 1.27 1.72
C PRO A 413 20.38 2.62 1.74
N ALA A 414 21.17 3.71 1.91
CA ALA A 414 20.68 5.09 1.93
C ALA A 414 20.12 5.51 0.59
#